data_224d77a0fc48ac6acbcfa619f4d105de
#
_entry.id   224d77a0fc48ac6acbcfa619f4d105de
#
_cell.length_a   1.000
_cell.length_b   1.000
_cell.length_c   1.000
_cell.angle_alpha   90.00
_cell.angle_beta   90.00
_cell.angle_gamma   90.00
#
_symmetry.space_group_name_H-M   'P 1'
#
loop_
_entity.id
_entity.type
_entity.pdbx_description
1 polymer ?
#
loop_
_entity_poly.entity_id
_entity_poly.type
_entity_poly.pdbx_seq_one_letter_code
_entity_poly.pdbx_strand_id
1 'polypeptide(L)'
;MFALGFPRLGRIALVLAASALSATSASAQTAIKFTLDWKFEGPAAPFVVAIDKGYFKAEGLDVTIDTAGGSLEPLNRVASGTYDMGFGDINSLIKFRDANPAVPIKAVFMVYNKPAFSIVGRKSRGVVAPKDLEGKKLGAPPPDGAYAQWPIFTQANGIDPTKVTIVNVGFPVREPMLASGEVDAITGFSFSSYINLKDRGVPASDITVLLMADYGVNLYGNTVIVNPKFAAEKPEAVKGFLRALAKGMQETVKNPSTSVESVIKRNDVAKKEVELERLQMAIKDNIVTPEVKKNGFGAVEMDRLDKSVDQIALTYQFKNAKPKGADIFDASFLPAAAARKAD
;
A
#
# COMPACT_ATOMS: atom_id res chain seq x y z
N MET A 1 -45.79 93.54 7.79
CA MET A 1 -44.49 93.28 7.18
C MET A 1 -44.00 91.94 7.65
N PHE A 2 -44.14 90.90 6.83
CA PHE A 2 -43.94 89.55 7.19
C PHE A 2 -42.48 89.10 6.91
N ALA A 3 -41.80 88.54 7.90
CA ALA A 3 -40.50 87.86 7.70
C ALA A 3 -40.71 86.37 7.86
N LEU A 4 -40.50 85.69 6.76
CA LEU A 4 -40.54 84.23 6.64
C LEU A 4 -39.19 83.62 7.06
N GLY A 5 -39.18 82.80 8.12
CA GLY A 5 -38.04 81.99 8.53
C GLY A 5 -37.94 80.69 7.75
N PHE A 6 -36.79 80.44 7.21
CA PHE A 6 -36.47 79.13 6.54
C PHE A 6 -35.98 78.07 7.60
N PRO A 7 -36.47 76.86 7.52
CA PRO A 7 -35.98 75.80 8.41
C PRO A 7 -34.63 75.22 7.89
N ARG A 8 -33.75 74.95 8.84
CA ARG A 8 -32.45 74.33 8.67
C ARG A 8 -32.62 72.85 8.27
N LEU A 9 -32.23 72.55 7.06
CA LEU A 9 -32.10 71.16 6.62
C LEU A 9 -30.95 70.47 7.37
N GLY A 10 -31.29 69.47 8.19
CA GLY A 10 -30.34 68.58 8.84
C GLY A 10 -29.67 67.69 7.79
N ARG A 11 -28.35 67.68 7.82
CA ARG A 11 -27.52 66.71 7.02
C ARG A 11 -27.63 65.29 7.66
N ILE A 12 -28.38 64.44 7.02
CA ILE A 12 -28.36 63.01 7.33
C ILE A 12 -27.09 62.41 6.68
N ALA A 13 -26.09 62.13 7.53
CA ALA A 13 -24.91 61.39 7.13
C ALA A 13 -25.31 59.91 6.97
N LEU A 14 -25.40 59.45 5.72
CA LEU A 14 -25.60 58.04 5.38
C LEU A 14 -24.27 57.31 5.60
N VAL A 15 -24.13 56.62 6.73
CA VAL A 15 -23.01 55.71 6.98
C VAL A 15 -23.31 54.42 6.22
N LEU A 16 -22.73 54.27 5.02
CA LEU A 16 -22.65 53.01 4.29
C LEU A 16 -21.63 52.13 5.01
N ALA A 17 -22.10 51.25 5.90
CA ALA A 17 -21.35 50.13 6.41
C ALA A 17 -21.10 49.12 5.26
N ALA A 18 -19.94 49.24 4.62
CA ALA A 18 -19.45 48.20 3.70
C ALA A 18 -19.10 46.98 4.52
N SER A 19 -20.08 46.07 4.67
CA SER A 19 -19.83 44.71 5.15
C SER A 19 -19.05 44.00 4.08
N ALA A 20 -17.72 43.98 4.22
CA ALA A 20 -16.85 43.10 3.45
C ALA A 20 -17.21 41.65 3.83
N LEU A 21 -18.15 41.04 3.13
CA LEU A 21 -18.30 39.59 3.11
C LEU A 21 -16.99 39.03 2.53
N SER A 22 -16.11 38.63 3.44
CA SER A 22 -15.02 37.73 3.09
C SER A 22 -15.67 36.41 2.65
N ALA A 23 -16.00 36.32 1.35
CA ALA A 23 -16.32 35.06 0.74
C ALA A 23 -15.07 34.19 0.88
N THR A 24 -15.01 33.40 1.92
CA THR A 24 -14.12 32.23 1.95
C THR A 24 -14.52 31.37 0.77
N SER A 25 -13.81 31.54 -0.33
CA SER A 25 -13.93 30.64 -1.46
C SER A 25 -13.65 29.26 -0.90
N ALA A 26 -14.70 28.46 -0.66
CA ALA A 26 -14.55 27.06 -0.41
C ALA A 26 -13.84 26.49 -1.62
N SER A 27 -12.52 26.36 -1.57
CA SER A 27 -11.74 25.73 -2.61
C SER A 27 -12.33 24.34 -2.81
N ALA A 28 -12.82 24.07 -4.02
CA ALA A 28 -13.34 22.75 -4.33
C ALA A 28 -12.24 21.72 -4.01
N GLN A 29 -12.58 20.70 -3.24
CA GLN A 29 -11.63 19.65 -2.89
C GLN A 29 -11.11 18.98 -4.16
N THR A 30 -9.81 18.69 -4.21
CA THR A 30 -9.24 17.90 -5.30
C THR A 30 -9.64 16.45 -5.15
N ALA A 31 -10.41 15.94 -6.10
CA ALA A 31 -10.77 14.54 -6.15
C ALA A 31 -9.54 13.68 -6.48
N ILE A 32 -9.39 12.56 -5.75
CA ILE A 32 -8.36 11.53 -5.99
C ILE A 32 -9.03 10.17 -5.99
N LYS A 33 -8.89 9.43 -7.10
CA LYS A 33 -9.23 8.01 -7.17
C LYS A 33 -8.02 7.18 -6.79
N PHE A 34 -8.13 6.44 -5.70
CA PHE A 34 -7.08 5.56 -5.19
C PHE A 34 -7.49 4.10 -5.27
N THR A 35 -6.60 3.20 -5.65
CA THR A 35 -6.84 1.76 -5.64
C THR A 35 -5.89 1.06 -4.67
N LEU A 36 -6.45 0.18 -3.82
CA LEU A 36 -5.65 -0.78 -3.05
C LEU A 36 -5.17 -1.91 -3.97
N ASP A 37 -4.31 -2.76 -3.46
CA ASP A 37 -3.87 -4.01 -4.09
C ASP A 37 -4.75 -5.20 -3.72
N TRP A 38 -5.54 -5.05 -2.64
CA TRP A 38 -6.35 -6.13 -2.07
C TRP A 38 -7.65 -5.60 -1.46
N LYS A 39 -8.38 -6.48 -0.81
CA LYS A 39 -9.62 -6.22 -0.09
C LYS A 39 -9.42 -5.28 1.09
N PHE A 40 -10.53 -4.76 1.64
CA PHE A 40 -10.54 -4.12 2.94
C PHE A 40 -10.31 -5.16 4.04
N GLU A 41 -9.05 -5.43 4.33
CA GLU A 41 -8.55 -6.24 5.43
C GLU A 41 -7.72 -5.36 6.37
N GLY A 42 -7.33 -5.87 7.55
CA GLY A 42 -6.62 -5.12 8.57
C GLY A 42 -5.51 -4.18 8.06
N PRO A 43 -4.61 -4.64 7.18
CA PRO A 43 -3.53 -3.79 6.66
C PRO A 43 -3.97 -2.60 5.81
N ALA A 44 -5.23 -2.53 5.37
CA ALA A 44 -5.79 -1.34 4.72
C ALA A 44 -6.14 -0.21 5.72
N ALA A 45 -6.08 -0.47 7.02
CA ALA A 45 -6.47 0.49 8.06
C ALA A 45 -5.83 1.89 7.91
N PRO A 46 -4.53 2.07 7.62
CA PRO A 46 -3.95 3.41 7.48
C PRO A 46 -4.66 4.29 6.47
N PHE A 47 -5.10 3.73 5.35
CA PHE A 47 -5.78 4.44 4.28
C PHE A 47 -7.21 4.84 4.66
N VAL A 48 -7.96 3.88 5.22
CA VAL A 48 -9.37 4.12 5.56
C VAL A 48 -9.54 4.92 6.84
N VAL A 49 -8.60 4.83 7.79
CA VAL A 49 -8.50 5.71 8.96
C VAL A 49 -8.27 7.16 8.52
N ALA A 50 -7.41 7.40 7.53
CA ALA A 50 -7.18 8.75 7.00
C ALA A 50 -8.45 9.36 6.39
N ILE A 51 -9.35 8.55 5.81
CA ILE A 51 -10.70 9.00 5.39
C ILE A 51 -11.55 9.30 6.61
N ASP A 52 -11.73 8.34 7.51
CA ASP A 52 -12.70 8.43 8.62
C ASP A 52 -12.34 9.52 9.63
N LYS A 53 -11.05 9.79 9.84
CA LYS A 53 -10.53 10.88 10.66
C LYS A 53 -10.50 12.23 9.93
N GLY A 54 -10.88 12.27 8.66
CA GLY A 54 -10.90 13.51 7.88
C GLY A 54 -9.52 14.05 7.50
N TYR A 55 -8.45 13.26 7.59
CA TYR A 55 -7.09 13.73 7.30
C TYR A 55 -6.93 14.15 5.83
N PHE A 56 -7.55 13.43 4.90
CA PHE A 56 -7.56 13.85 3.48
C PHE A 56 -8.35 15.15 3.28
N LYS A 57 -9.50 15.29 3.94
CA LYS A 57 -10.32 16.52 3.86
C LYS A 57 -9.58 17.73 4.40
N ALA A 58 -8.79 17.56 5.46
CA ALA A 58 -7.96 18.64 6.03
C ALA A 58 -6.84 19.09 5.07
N GLU A 59 -6.45 18.25 4.11
CA GLU A 59 -5.50 18.60 3.04
C GLU A 59 -6.22 19.10 1.76
N GLY A 60 -7.53 19.36 1.82
CA GLY A 60 -8.31 19.80 0.67
C GLY A 60 -8.56 18.70 -0.39
N LEU A 61 -8.57 17.43 0.04
CA LEU A 61 -8.72 16.29 -0.84
C LEU A 61 -10.05 15.55 -0.61
N ASP A 62 -10.68 15.12 -1.70
CA ASP A 62 -11.79 14.17 -1.71
C ASP A 62 -11.29 12.83 -2.28
N VAL A 63 -11.03 11.87 -1.39
CA VAL A 63 -10.39 10.61 -1.75
C VAL A 63 -11.40 9.47 -1.74
N THR A 64 -11.51 8.79 -2.89
CA THR A 64 -12.23 7.51 -3.00
C THR A 64 -11.22 6.37 -3.08
N ILE A 65 -11.50 5.26 -2.36
CA ILE A 65 -10.62 4.10 -2.31
C ILE A 65 -11.39 2.86 -2.76
N ASP A 66 -10.85 2.18 -3.78
CA ASP A 66 -11.37 0.93 -4.29
C ASP A 66 -10.39 -0.22 -4.02
N THR A 67 -10.92 -1.44 -3.97
CA THR A 67 -10.14 -2.68 -3.82
C THR A 67 -9.66 -3.20 -5.18
N ALA A 68 -8.67 -4.11 -5.17
CA ALA A 68 -8.19 -4.81 -6.35
C ALA A 68 -7.90 -6.29 -6.07
N GLY A 69 -7.52 -7.03 -7.08
CA GLY A 69 -7.28 -8.47 -7.04
C GLY A 69 -5.81 -8.85 -7.22
N GLY A 70 -4.91 -8.25 -6.41
CA GLY A 70 -3.48 -8.58 -6.41
C GLY A 70 -2.59 -7.44 -6.90
N SER A 71 -1.28 -7.61 -6.73
CA SER A 71 -0.28 -6.55 -6.86
C SER A 71 -0.11 -5.94 -8.26
N LEU A 72 -0.53 -6.64 -9.32
CA LEU A 72 -0.43 -6.13 -10.70
C LEU A 72 -1.59 -5.21 -11.09
N GLU A 73 -2.76 -5.39 -10.51
CA GLU A 73 -3.95 -4.64 -10.90
C GLU A 73 -3.83 -3.14 -10.63
N PRO A 74 -3.32 -2.67 -9.47
CA PRO A 74 -3.09 -1.25 -9.23
C PRO A 74 -2.15 -0.61 -10.25
N LEU A 75 -1.11 -1.33 -10.67
CA LEU A 75 -0.16 -0.82 -11.68
C LEU A 75 -0.86 -0.53 -13.00
N ASN A 76 -1.68 -1.48 -13.48
CA ASN A 76 -2.45 -1.31 -14.72
C ASN A 76 -3.47 -0.18 -14.62
N ARG A 77 -4.19 -0.08 -13.49
CA ARG A 77 -5.19 0.97 -13.24
C ARG A 77 -4.58 2.37 -13.21
N VAL A 78 -3.44 2.52 -12.52
CA VAL A 78 -2.72 3.80 -12.44
C VAL A 78 -2.06 4.13 -13.78
N ALA A 79 -1.51 3.14 -14.49
CA ALA A 79 -0.91 3.33 -15.82
C ALA A 79 -1.92 3.82 -16.83
N SER A 80 -3.12 3.26 -16.84
CA SER A 80 -4.20 3.68 -17.76
C SER A 80 -4.81 5.05 -17.43
N GLY A 81 -4.50 5.62 -16.23
CA GLY A 81 -5.12 6.84 -15.75
C GLY A 81 -6.56 6.66 -15.25
N THR A 82 -7.05 5.42 -15.10
CA THR A 82 -8.35 5.14 -14.49
C THR A 82 -8.35 5.48 -13.00
N TYR A 83 -7.17 5.39 -12.39
CA TYR A 83 -6.89 5.82 -11.02
C TYR A 83 -5.70 6.78 -11.01
N ASP A 84 -5.76 7.79 -10.14
CA ASP A 84 -4.71 8.81 -10.00
C ASP A 84 -3.51 8.26 -9.23
N MET A 85 -3.79 7.48 -8.21
CA MET A 85 -2.80 6.87 -7.32
C MET A 85 -3.25 5.45 -6.94
N GLY A 86 -2.32 4.65 -6.45
CA GLY A 86 -2.62 3.29 -6.02
C GLY A 86 -1.61 2.75 -5.03
N PHE A 87 -1.90 1.57 -4.51
CA PHE A 87 -1.04 0.82 -3.61
C PHE A 87 -0.66 -0.50 -4.29
N GLY A 88 0.63 -0.75 -4.49
CA GLY A 88 1.10 -1.94 -5.20
C GLY A 88 2.55 -2.28 -4.90
N ASP A 89 2.99 -3.45 -5.34
CA ASP A 89 4.35 -3.94 -5.14
C ASP A 89 5.37 -3.18 -5.98
N ILE A 90 6.43 -2.64 -5.32
CA ILE A 90 7.49 -1.90 -6.01
C ILE A 90 8.32 -2.77 -6.96
N ASN A 91 8.46 -4.06 -6.67
CA ASN A 91 9.23 -4.97 -7.51
C ASN A 91 8.49 -5.31 -8.81
N SER A 92 7.17 -5.44 -8.71
CA SER A 92 6.29 -5.53 -9.88
C SER A 92 6.28 -4.23 -10.67
N LEU A 93 6.34 -3.05 -10.00
CA LEU A 93 6.48 -1.75 -10.66
C LEU A 93 7.78 -1.66 -11.47
N ILE A 94 8.91 -2.12 -10.92
CA ILE A 94 10.21 -2.13 -11.63
C ILE A 94 10.09 -2.90 -12.96
N LYS A 95 9.53 -4.11 -12.91
CA LYS A 95 9.32 -4.95 -14.10
C LYS A 95 8.29 -4.35 -15.07
N PHE A 96 7.21 -3.78 -14.51
CA PHE A 96 6.16 -3.11 -15.29
C PHE A 96 6.71 -1.94 -16.11
N ARG A 97 7.56 -1.11 -15.51
CA ARG A 97 8.17 0.05 -16.19
C ARG A 97 9.11 -0.37 -17.32
N ASP A 98 9.87 -1.44 -17.14
CA ASP A 98 10.71 -2.00 -18.21
C ASP A 98 9.86 -2.48 -19.39
N ALA A 99 8.71 -3.12 -19.11
CA ALA A 99 7.78 -3.56 -20.15
C ALA A 99 6.99 -2.42 -20.78
N ASN A 100 6.81 -1.27 -20.09
CA ASN A 100 5.97 -0.15 -20.51
C ASN A 100 6.71 1.20 -20.33
N PRO A 101 7.82 1.46 -21.05
CA PRO A 101 8.66 2.64 -20.83
C PRO A 101 7.95 3.97 -21.12
N ALA A 102 6.88 3.95 -21.94
CA ALA A 102 6.08 5.14 -22.25
C ALA A 102 5.23 5.64 -21.06
N VAL A 103 5.03 4.81 -20.01
CA VAL A 103 4.22 5.16 -18.85
C VAL A 103 5.08 5.04 -17.58
N PRO A 104 5.88 6.06 -17.26
CA PRO A 104 6.86 6.01 -16.16
C PRO A 104 6.20 6.27 -14.79
N ILE A 105 5.30 5.36 -14.35
CA ILE A 105 4.74 5.38 -12.99
C ILE A 105 5.89 5.41 -11.98
N LYS A 106 5.74 6.17 -10.89
CA LYS A 106 6.69 6.22 -9.78
C LYS A 106 6.07 5.80 -8.47
N ALA A 107 6.87 5.16 -7.64
CA ALA A 107 6.60 4.99 -6.21
C ALA A 107 6.92 6.29 -5.48
N VAL A 108 6.10 6.66 -4.48
CA VAL A 108 6.24 7.93 -3.77
C VAL A 108 6.16 7.79 -2.23
N PHE A 109 5.78 6.61 -1.72
CA PHE A 109 5.68 6.37 -0.28
C PHE A 109 5.72 4.86 0.03
N MET A 110 6.76 4.39 0.70
CA MET A 110 6.90 2.99 1.08
C MET A 110 6.02 2.66 2.29
N VAL A 111 5.13 1.67 2.14
CA VAL A 111 4.25 1.21 3.22
C VAL A 111 4.78 -0.07 3.84
N TYR A 112 5.04 -1.11 3.04
CA TYR A 112 5.68 -2.32 3.54
C TYR A 112 7.19 -2.26 3.33
N ASN A 113 7.88 -1.71 4.32
CA ASN A 113 9.33 -1.57 4.30
C ASN A 113 10.03 -2.95 4.24
N LYS A 114 9.49 -3.96 4.96
CA LYS A 114 9.85 -5.36 4.79
C LYS A 114 8.71 -6.05 4.04
N PRO A 115 8.96 -6.70 2.88
CA PRO A 115 7.88 -7.30 2.09
C PRO A 115 7.21 -8.45 2.84
N ALA A 116 5.90 -8.58 2.65
CA ALA A 116 5.11 -9.66 3.22
C ALA A 116 5.13 -10.94 2.38
N PHE A 117 5.92 -10.98 1.31
CA PHE A 117 6.02 -12.13 0.42
C PHE A 117 6.44 -13.38 1.18
N SER A 118 5.70 -14.44 1.06
CA SER A 118 5.96 -15.69 1.77
C SER A 118 5.57 -16.91 0.95
N ILE A 119 6.21 -18.03 1.30
CA ILE A 119 5.68 -19.35 1.06
C ILE A 119 5.03 -19.81 2.35
N VAL A 120 3.77 -20.22 2.27
CA VAL A 120 3.05 -20.76 3.42
C VAL A 120 2.75 -22.23 3.15
N GLY A 121 3.20 -23.08 4.05
CA GLY A 121 3.05 -24.54 3.96
C GLY A 121 2.49 -25.14 5.24
N ARG A 122 2.43 -26.45 5.29
CA ARG A 122 2.03 -27.20 6.48
C ARG A 122 3.13 -28.17 6.89
N LYS A 123 3.46 -28.19 8.19
CA LYS A 123 4.45 -29.11 8.79
C LYS A 123 4.01 -30.57 8.59
N SER A 124 2.72 -30.83 8.76
CA SER A 124 2.12 -32.15 8.51
C SER A 124 2.25 -32.64 7.06
N ARG A 125 2.57 -31.72 6.12
CA ARG A 125 2.83 -32.01 4.73
C ARG A 125 4.33 -31.97 4.37
N GLY A 126 5.18 -31.90 5.40
CA GLY A 126 6.64 -31.89 5.26
C GLY A 126 7.20 -30.61 4.66
N VAL A 127 6.56 -29.45 4.91
CA VAL A 127 7.08 -28.15 4.51
C VAL A 127 7.46 -27.35 5.76
N VAL A 128 8.75 -27.31 6.07
CA VAL A 128 9.31 -26.66 7.24
C VAL A 128 10.38 -25.63 6.87
N ALA A 129 11.13 -25.89 5.81
CA ALA A 129 12.23 -25.07 5.32
C ALA A 129 12.11 -24.87 3.79
N PRO A 130 12.81 -23.89 3.18
CA PRO A 130 12.72 -23.63 1.75
C PRO A 130 13.01 -24.85 0.87
N LYS A 131 14.00 -25.63 1.24
CA LYS A 131 14.42 -26.82 0.46
C LYS A 131 13.37 -27.93 0.42
N ASP A 132 12.48 -27.98 1.39
CA ASP A 132 11.38 -28.96 1.46
C ASP A 132 10.36 -28.81 0.32
N LEU A 133 10.41 -27.71 -0.40
CA LEU A 133 9.53 -27.47 -1.56
C LEU A 133 9.86 -28.35 -2.76
N GLU A 134 11.07 -28.91 -2.86
CA GLU A 134 11.40 -29.87 -3.91
C GLU A 134 10.53 -31.14 -3.78
N GLY A 135 9.93 -31.54 -4.89
CA GLY A 135 8.96 -32.64 -4.94
C GLY A 135 7.53 -32.25 -4.50
N LYS A 136 7.27 -30.98 -4.17
CA LYS A 136 5.97 -30.51 -3.68
C LYS A 136 5.17 -29.77 -4.75
N LYS A 137 3.86 -29.63 -4.49
CA LYS A 137 2.94 -28.79 -5.26
C LYS A 137 2.82 -27.41 -4.60
N LEU A 138 3.19 -26.37 -5.34
CA LEU A 138 3.07 -24.97 -4.91
C LEU A 138 1.89 -24.30 -5.62
N GLY A 139 0.83 -23.97 -4.87
CA GLY A 139 -0.29 -23.20 -5.37
C GLY A 139 0.07 -21.71 -5.49
N ALA A 140 0.06 -21.17 -6.70
CA ALA A 140 0.52 -19.82 -6.98
C ALA A 140 -0.43 -19.09 -7.94
N PRO A 141 -1.11 -18.01 -7.48
CA PRO A 141 -1.89 -17.16 -8.36
C PRO A 141 -0.96 -16.35 -9.29
N PRO A 142 -1.18 -16.31 -10.62
CA PRO A 142 -0.31 -15.56 -11.53
C PRO A 142 -0.12 -14.06 -11.20
N PRO A 143 -1.15 -13.30 -10.73
CA PRO A 143 -0.99 -11.89 -10.40
C PRO A 143 -0.48 -11.63 -8.98
N ASP A 144 -0.06 -12.68 -8.24
CA ASP A 144 0.42 -12.56 -6.86
C ASP A 144 1.84 -11.96 -6.81
N GLY A 145 2.01 -10.88 -6.03
CA GLY A 145 3.31 -10.26 -5.80
C GLY A 145 4.35 -11.21 -5.18
N ALA A 146 3.91 -12.13 -4.32
CA ALA A 146 4.80 -13.14 -3.74
C ALA A 146 5.25 -14.15 -4.80
N TYR A 147 4.36 -14.61 -5.68
CA TYR A 147 4.73 -15.49 -6.78
C TYR A 147 5.70 -14.83 -7.77
N ALA A 148 5.55 -13.53 -8.00
CA ALA A 148 6.48 -12.78 -8.86
C ALA A 148 7.94 -12.81 -8.34
N GLN A 149 8.15 -13.12 -7.05
CA GLN A 149 9.49 -13.23 -6.43
C GLN A 149 9.97 -14.68 -6.29
N TRP A 150 9.18 -15.67 -6.74
CA TRP A 150 9.55 -17.07 -6.71
C TRP A 150 10.93 -17.37 -7.32
N PRO A 151 11.30 -16.83 -8.51
CA PRO A 151 12.63 -17.05 -9.08
C PRO A 151 13.78 -16.60 -8.18
N ILE A 152 13.62 -15.42 -7.54
CA ILE A 152 14.63 -14.88 -6.61
C ILE A 152 14.72 -15.76 -5.36
N PHE A 153 13.57 -16.19 -4.82
CA PHE A 153 13.53 -17.07 -3.65
C PHE A 153 14.19 -18.41 -3.90
N THR A 154 13.92 -19.04 -5.06
CA THR A 154 14.56 -20.33 -5.42
C THR A 154 16.05 -20.20 -5.57
N GLN A 155 16.52 -19.14 -6.22
CA GLN A 155 17.95 -18.87 -6.40
C GLN A 155 18.64 -18.64 -5.05
N ALA A 156 18.06 -17.80 -4.19
CA ALA A 156 18.64 -17.49 -2.88
C ALA A 156 18.75 -18.70 -1.95
N ASN A 157 17.88 -19.71 -2.13
CA ASN A 157 17.80 -20.89 -1.27
C ASN A 157 18.28 -22.19 -1.94
N GLY A 158 18.86 -22.10 -3.14
CA GLY A 158 19.38 -23.25 -3.89
C GLY A 158 18.30 -24.27 -4.25
N ILE A 159 17.03 -23.86 -4.37
CA ILE A 159 15.92 -24.73 -4.77
C ILE A 159 16.00 -24.94 -6.28
N ASP A 160 15.90 -26.19 -6.72
CA ASP A 160 15.72 -26.51 -8.12
C ASP A 160 14.23 -26.29 -8.50
N PRO A 161 13.90 -25.24 -9.25
CA PRO A 161 12.51 -24.93 -9.56
C PRO A 161 11.84 -26.00 -10.44
N THR A 162 12.62 -26.83 -11.16
CA THR A 162 12.09 -27.91 -12.00
C THR A 162 11.54 -29.07 -11.17
N LYS A 163 11.94 -29.16 -9.90
CA LYS A 163 11.43 -30.17 -8.95
C LYS A 163 10.18 -29.72 -8.21
N VAL A 164 9.70 -28.46 -8.41
CA VAL A 164 8.50 -27.94 -7.77
C VAL A 164 7.39 -27.86 -8.79
N THR A 165 6.25 -28.50 -8.49
CA THR A 165 5.09 -28.45 -9.37
C THR A 165 4.29 -27.18 -9.08
N ILE A 166 4.35 -26.21 -9.98
CA ILE A 166 3.52 -25.00 -9.87
C ILE A 166 2.09 -25.32 -10.29
N VAL A 167 1.15 -25.10 -9.38
CA VAL A 167 -0.29 -25.22 -9.62
C VAL A 167 -0.88 -23.83 -9.72
N ASN A 168 -1.36 -23.46 -10.91
CA ASN A 168 -2.05 -22.19 -11.11
C ASN A 168 -3.39 -22.23 -10.37
N VAL A 169 -3.53 -21.43 -9.33
CA VAL A 169 -4.73 -21.33 -8.48
C VAL A 169 -5.26 -19.90 -8.47
N GLY A 170 -6.58 -19.74 -8.34
CA GLY A 170 -7.16 -18.42 -8.05
C GLY A 170 -7.04 -18.06 -6.57
N PHE A 171 -6.99 -16.77 -6.25
CA PHE A 171 -6.94 -16.29 -4.87
C PHE A 171 -8.05 -16.86 -3.97
N PRO A 172 -9.33 -17.01 -4.40
CA PRO A 172 -10.39 -17.53 -3.52
C PRO A 172 -10.19 -18.97 -3.07
N VAL A 173 -9.47 -19.79 -3.84
CA VAL A 173 -9.27 -21.23 -3.59
C VAL A 173 -7.88 -21.57 -3.07
N ARG A 174 -6.97 -20.62 -3.02
CA ARG A 174 -5.57 -20.82 -2.64
C ARG A 174 -5.42 -21.43 -1.25
N GLU A 175 -5.93 -20.79 -0.22
CA GLU A 175 -5.90 -21.30 1.15
C GLU A 175 -6.78 -22.54 1.35
N PRO A 176 -7.99 -22.66 0.78
CA PRO A 176 -8.74 -23.91 0.75
C PRO A 176 -7.96 -25.11 0.25
N MET A 177 -7.25 -24.97 -0.89
CA MET A 177 -6.47 -26.07 -1.47
C MET A 177 -5.27 -26.49 -0.60
N LEU A 178 -4.64 -25.53 0.12
CA LEU A 178 -3.61 -25.89 1.10
C LEU A 178 -4.24 -26.56 2.34
N ALA A 179 -5.38 -26.07 2.81
CA ALA A 179 -6.07 -26.67 3.96
C ALA A 179 -6.53 -28.10 3.67
N SER A 180 -7.08 -28.38 2.47
CA SER A 180 -7.50 -29.73 2.05
C SER A 180 -6.32 -30.64 1.69
N GLY A 181 -5.16 -30.05 1.36
CA GLY A 181 -3.96 -30.78 0.95
C GLY A 181 -3.91 -31.10 -0.55
N GLU A 182 -4.67 -30.40 -1.36
CA GLU A 182 -4.56 -30.46 -2.82
C GLU A 182 -3.25 -29.86 -3.32
N VAL A 183 -2.71 -28.87 -2.57
CA VAL A 183 -1.34 -28.35 -2.69
C VAL A 183 -0.62 -28.49 -1.35
N ASP A 184 0.72 -28.50 -1.36
CA ASP A 184 1.56 -28.68 -0.17
C ASP A 184 2.00 -27.33 0.43
N ALA A 185 2.09 -26.33 -0.43
CA ALA A 185 2.42 -24.95 -0.08
C ALA A 185 1.71 -23.97 -1.02
N ILE A 186 1.67 -22.70 -0.63
CA ILE A 186 1.12 -21.61 -1.43
C ILE A 186 2.04 -20.40 -1.38
N THR A 187 2.03 -19.57 -2.42
CA THR A 187 2.55 -18.20 -2.35
C THR A 187 1.51 -17.28 -1.76
N GLY A 188 1.92 -16.21 -1.09
CA GLY A 188 1.01 -15.20 -0.58
C GLY A 188 1.68 -14.20 0.35
N PHE A 189 0.89 -13.29 0.88
CA PHE A 189 1.34 -12.39 1.94
C PHE A 189 1.21 -13.08 3.30
N SER A 190 2.25 -13.04 4.11
CA SER A 190 2.37 -13.76 5.37
C SER A 190 1.14 -13.58 6.27
N PHE A 191 0.75 -12.33 6.51
CA PHE A 191 -0.39 -11.99 7.36
C PHE A 191 -1.75 -12.41 6.77
N SER A 192 -1.90 -12.43 5.43
CA SER A 192 -3.16 -12.86 4.82
C SER A 192 -3.29 -14.37 4.82
N SER A 193 -2.30 -15.09 4.28
CA SER A 193 -2.40 -16.56 4.15
C SER A 193 -2.37 -17.28 5.50
N TYR A 194 -1.52 -16.82 6.45
CA TYR A 194 -1.49 -17.40 7.79
C TYR A 194 -2.85 -17.27 8.51
N ILE A 195 -3.38 -16.05 8.54
CA ILE A 195 -4.65 -15.77 9.23
C ILE A 195 -5.81 -16.49 8.56
N ASN A 196 -5.87 -16.50 7.21
CA ASN A 196 -6.92 -17.19 6.48
C ASN A 196 -6.91 -18.70 6.70
N LEU A 197 -5.74 -19.34 6.80
CA LEU A 197 -5.63 -20.76 7.14
C LEU A 197 -6.09 -21.04 8.56
N LYS A 198 -5.68 -20.21 9.51
CA LYS A 198 -6.08 -20.32 10.90
C LYS A 198 -7.59 -20.15 11.09
N ASP A 199 -8.21 -19.17 10.41
CA ASP A 199 -9.68 -18.98 10.47
C ASP A 199 -10.45 -20.15 9.81
N ARG A 200 -9.79 -20.93 8.93
CA ARG A 200 -10.31 -22.18 8.34
C ARG A 200 -10.07 -23.41 9.20
N GLY A 201 -9.54 -23.27 10.41
CA GLY A 201 -9.31 -24.36 11.34
C GLY A 201 -8.01 -25.12 11.15
N VAL A 202 -7.08 -24.65 10.33
CA VAL A 202 -5.73 -25.23 10.30
C VAL A 202 -5.01 -24.83 11.58
N PRO A 203 -4.52 -25.80 12.39
CA PRO A 203 -3.83 -25.47 13.64
C PRO A 203 -2.62 -24.56 13.36
N ALA A 204 -2.49 -23.48 14.15
CA ALA A 204 -1.36 -22.55 14.04
C ALA A 204 0.01 -23.26 14.14
N SER A 205 0.09 -24.31 14.97
CA SER A 205 1.29 -25.15 15.15
C SER A 205 1.67 -25.94 13.89
N ASP A 206 0.72 -26.19 12.98
CA ASP A 206 0.93 -26.89 11.71
C ASP A 206 1.30 -25.94 10.56
N ILE A 207 1.00 -24.64 10.68
CA ILE A 207 1.30 -23.67 9.63
C ILE A 207 2.78 -23.28 9.68
N THR A 208 3.46 -23.38 8.56
CA THR A 208 4.81 -22.82 8.34
C THR A 208 4.69 -21.56 7.50
N VAL A 209 5.29 -20.47 7.94
CA VAL A 209 5.42 -19.23 7.17
C VAL A 209 6.89 -19.00 6.87
N LEU A 210 7.30 -19.18 5.61
CA LEU A 210 8.64 -18.85 5.14
C LEU A 210 8.56 -17.43 4.56
N LEU A 211 8.80 -16.42 5.41
CA LEU A 211 8.86 -15.04 4.97
C LEU A 211 10.09 -14.85 4.10
N MET A 212 9.92 -14.58 2.82
CA MET A 212 11.02 -14.58 1.83
C MET A 212 12.17 -13.64 2.22
N ALA A 213 11.86 -12.53 2.90
CA ALA A 213 12.86 -11.59 3.41
C ALA A 213 13.81 -12.19 4.46
N ASP A 214 13.40 -13.26 5.16
CA ASP A 214 14.24 -13.97 6.14
C ASP A 214 15.10 -15.05 5.47
N TYR A 215 14.86 -15.29 4.18
CA TYR A 215 15.53 -16.30 3.35
C TYR A 215 16.21 -15.67 2.12
N GLY A 216 16.83 -14.51 2.28
CA GLY A 216 17.70 -13.91 1.27
C GLY A 216 17.01 -13.07 0.19
N VAL A 217 15.70 -12.85 0.26
CA VAL A 217 14.98 -11.96 -0.67
C VAL A 217 14.93 -10.55 -0.07
N ASN A 218 15.99 -9.77 -0.28
CA ASN A 218 16.22 -8.46 0.34
C ASN A 218 15.57 -7.31 -0.44
N LEU A 219 14.26 -7.38 -0.64
CA LEU A 219 13.48 -6.42 -1.41
C LEU A 219 12.72 -5.46 -0.47
N TYR A 220 12.15 -4.42 -1.05
CA TYR A 220 11.03 -3.67 -0.47
C TYR A 220 9.70 -4.32 -0.87
N GLY A 221 8.61 -3.96 -0.16
CA GLY A 221 7.26 -4.46 -0.46
C GLY A 221 6.38 -3.42 -1.16
N ASN A 222 5.13 -3.30 -0.70
CA ASN A 222 4.16 -2.45 -1.33
C ASN A 222 4.33 -0.96 -0.98
N THR A 223 4.11 -0.14 -1.98
CA THR A 223 4.30 1.30 -1.98
C THR A 223 3.09 2.02 -2.56
N VAL A 224 2.91 3.29 -2.21
CA VAL A 224 2.01 4.18 -2.95
C VAL A 224 2.67 4.53 -4.28
N ILE A 225 1.92 4.34 -5.35
CA ILE A 225 2.31 4.68 -6.73
C ILE A 225 1.43 5.82 -7.24
N VAL A 226 1.95 6.60 -8.18
CA VAL A 226 1.26 7.76 -8.75
C VAL A 226 1.33 7.76 -10.27
N ASN A 227 0.21 8.13 -10.89
CA ASN A 227 0.17 8.40 -12.32
C ASN A 227 1.06 9.63 -12.64
N PRO A 228 1.97 9.55 -13.62
CA PRO A 228 2.92 10.63 -13.92
C PRO A 228 2.24 11.93 -14.36
N LYS A 229 1.12 11.86 -15.08
CA LYS A 229 0.35 13.03 -15.49
C LYS A 229 -0.28 13.71 -14.28
N PHE A 230 -0.93 12.92 -13.39
CA PHE A 230 -1.51 13.46 -12.16
C PHE A 230 -0.46 14.09 -11.25
N ALA A 231 0.71 13.46 -11.10
CA ALA A 231 1.82 13.99 -10.30
C ALA A 231 2.34 15.33 -10.87
N ALA A 232 2.41 15.48 -12.19
CA ALA A 232 2.85 16.71 -12.85
C ALA A 232 1.80 17.83 -12.73
N GLU A 233 0.51 17.51 -12.93
CA GLU A 233 -0.58 18.50 -12.93
C GLU A 233 -1.00 18.91 -11.51
N LYS A 234 -0.89 18.02 -10.51
CA LYS A 234 -1.39 18.23 -9.14
C LYS A 234 -0.37 17.78 -8.07
N PRO A 235 0.88 18.28 -8.09
CA PRO A 235 1.92 17.84 -7.17
C PRO A 235 1.56 18.08 -5.71
N GLU A 236 0.86 19.20 -5.40
CA GLU A 236 0.45 19.50 -4.01
C GLU A 236 -0.65 18.55 -3.51
N ALA A 237 -1.51 18.05 -4.39
CA ALA A 237 -2.50 17.03 -4.03
C ALA A 237 -1.80 15.70 -3.66
N VAL A 238 -0.76 15.29 -4.41
CA VAL A 238 0.06 14.12 -4.07
C VAL A 238 0.73 14.30 -2.71
N LYS A 239 1.38 15.45 -2.47
CA LYS A 239 2.01 15.74 -1.16
C LYS A 239 0.98 15.77 -0.02
N GLY A 240 -0.20 16.36 -0.24
CA GLY A 240 -1.30 16.35 0.72
C GLY A 240 -1.79 14.95 1.03
N PHE A 241 -1.95 14.11 0.01
CA PHE A 241 -2.31 12.70 0.19
C PHE A 241 -1.29 11.98 1.08
N LEU A 242 0.00 12.15 0.84
CA LEU A 242 1.04 11.49 1.62
C LEU A 242 1.14 12.03 3.06
N ARG A 243 0.87 13.33 3.30
CA ARG A 243 0.77 13.88 4.66
C ARG A 243 -0.39 13.26 5.43
N ALA A 244 -1.56 13.15 4.80
CA ALA A 244 -2.73 12.53 5.39
C ALA A 244 -2.53 11.03 5.65
N LEU A 245 -1.91 10.31 4.70
CA LEU A 245 -1.58 8.89 4.88
C LEU A 245 -0.59 8.67 6.03
N ALA A 246 0.44 9.52 6.15
CA ALA A 246 1.41 9.43 7.26
C ALA A 246 0.70 9.54 8.63
N LYS A 247 -0.26 10.47 8.78
CA LYS A 247 -1.12 10.56 9.97
C LYS A 247 -1.96 9.30 10.16
N GLY A 248 -2.53 8.75 9.09
CA GLY A 248 -3.28 7.49 9.12
C GLY A 248 -2.43 6.32 9.59
N MET A 249 -1.17 6.23 9.15
CA MET A 249 -0.21 5.22 9.62
C MET A 249 0.14 5.39 11.09
N GLN A 250 0.44 6.62 11.54
CA GLN A 250 0.72 6.93 12.94
C GLN A 250 -0.44 6.54 13.84
N GLU A 251 -1.67 6.93 13.48
CA GLU A 251 -2.89 6.57 14.22
C GLU A 251 -3.07 5.05 14.27
N THR A 252 -2.89 4.37 13.14
CA THR A 252 -3.07 2.92 13.04
C THR A 252 -2.05 2.15 13.88
N VAL A 253 -0.79 2.56 13.87
CA VAL A 253 0.27 1.91 14.68
C VAL A 253 0.04 2.14 16.15
N LYS A 254 -0.36 3.34 16.54
CA LYS A 254 -0.63 3.69 17.93
C LYS A 254 -1.88 3.02 18.49
N ASN A 255 -2.94 2.91 17.69
CA ASN A 255 -4.27 2.45 18.10
C ASN A 255 -4.84 1.39 17.14
N PRO A 256 -4.22 0.22 16.98
CA PRO A 256 -4.63 -0.76 15.96
C PRO A 256 -6.05 -1.30 16.20
N SER A 257 -6.44 -1.50 17.48
CA SER A 257 -7.78 -2.00 17.83
C SER A 257 -8.93 -1.05 17.45
N THR A 258 -8.70 0.27 17.52
CA THR A 258 -9.67 1.27 17.07
C THR A 258 -9.60 1.45 15.56
N SER A 259 -8.40 1.39 15.00
CA SER A 259 -8.18 1.59 13.56
C SER A 259 -8.81 0.51 12.69
N VAL A 260 -8.84 -0.73 13.18
CA VAL A 260 -9.48 -1.84 12.45
C VAL A 260 -10.99 -1.64 12.29
N GLU A 261 -11.65 -0.85 13.13
CA GLU A 261 -13.08 -0.55 13.00
C GLU A 261 -13.39 0.20 11.69
N SER A 262 -12.45 1.01 11.19
CA SER A 262 -12.59 1.65 9.89
C SER A 262 -12.57 0.65 8.72
N VAL A 263 -11.88 -0.48 8.90
CA VAL A 263 -11.89 -1.60 7.95
C VAL A 263 -13.23 -2.33 8.01
N ILE A 264 -13.69 -2.67 9.21
CA ILE A 264 -14.97 -3.39 9.42
C ILE A 264 -16.16 -2.62 8.82
N LYS A 265 -16.17 -1.30 8.91
CA LYS A 265 -17.21 -0.46 8.28
C LYS A 265 -17.31 -0.64 6.76
N ARG A 266 -16.25 -1.16 6.10
CA ARG A 266 -16.15 -1.33 4.64
C ARG A 266 -16.16 -2.79 4.20
N ASN A 267 -16.21 -3.71 5.16
CA ASN A 267 -16.21 -5.15 4.93
C ASN A 267 -17.08 -5.83 5.99
N ASP A 268 -18.36 -5.93 5.71
CA ASP A 268 -19.40 -6.42 6.61
C ASP A 268 -19.30 -7.92 6.95
N VAL A 269 -18.54 -8.68 6.15
CA VAL A 269 -18.28 -10.10 6.41
C VAL A 269 -16.99 -10.34 7.23
N ALA A 270 -16.21 -9.28 7.48
CA ALA A 270 -14.96 -9.39 8.24
C ALA A 270 -15.22 -9.49 9.75
N LYS A 271 -14.41 -10.32 10.43
CA LYS A 271 -14.43 -10.46 11.89
C LYS A 271 -13.37 -9.53 12.49
N LYS A 272 -13.77 -8.66 13.41
CA LYS A 272 -12.87 -7.64 14.01
C LYS A 272 -11.60 -8.26 14.60
N GLU A 273 -11.71 -9.36 15.32
CA GLU A 273 -10.59 -10.03 15.99
C GLU A 273 -9.59 -10.58 14.95
N VAL A 274 -10.10 -11.14 13.86
CA VAL A 274 -9.30 -11.68 12.75
C VAL A 274 -8.53 -10.56 12.05
N GLU A 275 -9.22 -9.46 11.76
CA GLU A 275 -8.62 -8.32 11.07
C GLU A 275 -7.64 -7.53 11.97
N LEU A 276 -7.91 -7.51 13.30
CA LEU A 276 -6.97 -6.93 14.26
C LEU A 276 -5.67 -7.75 14.35
N GLU A 277 -5.77 -9.08 14.43
CA GLU A 277 -4.59 -9.96 14.43
C GLU A 277 -3.77 -9.80 13.14
N ARG A 278 -4.45 -9.75 11.99
CA ARG A 278 -3.85 -9.50 10.68
C ARG A 278 -3.10 -8.15 10.64
N LEU A 279 -3.75 -7.09 11.12
CA LEU A 279 -3.16 -5.76 11.19
C LEU A 279 -1.93 -5.73 12.10
N GLN A 280 -2.03 -6.32 13.29
CA GLN A 280 -0.92 -6.38 14.24
C GLN A 280 0.28 -7.15 13.67
N MET A 281 0.03 -8.25 12.95
CA MET A 281 1.07 -9.00 12.26
C MET A 281 1.76 -8.13 11.17
N ALA A 282 0.98 -7.43 10.34
CA ALA A 282 1.52 -6.54 9.33
C ALA A 282 2.32 -5.37 9.92
N ILE A 283 1.82 -4.76 11.02
CA ILE A 283 2.54 -3.68 11.72
C ILE A 283 3.90 -4.17 12.20
N LYS A 284 3.92 -5.31 12.89
CA LYS A 284 5.12 -5.88 13.50
C LYS A 284 6.16 -6.31 12.46
N ASP A 285 5.71 -7.04 11.45
CA ASP A 285 6.63 -7.77 10.58
C ASP A 285 6.99 -7.00 9.30
N ASN A 286 6.13 -6.05 8.86
CA ASN A 286 6.28 -5.42 7.55
C ASN A 286 6.36 -3.89 7.59
N ILE A 287 5.66 -3.23 8.53
CA ILE A 287 5.49 -1.77 8.55
C ILE A 287 6.52 -1.11 9.47
N VAL A 288 6.56 -1.48 10.76
CA VAL A 288 7.40 -0.81 11.77
C VAL A 288 8.75 -1.53 11.89
N THR A 289 9.58 -1.38 10.88
CA THR A 289 10.93 -1.95 10.84
C THR A 289 11.96 -1.02 11.52
N PRO A 290 13.19 -1.50 11.79
CA PRO A 290 14.28 -0.63 12.25
C PRO A 290 14.55 0.55 11.31
N GLU A 291 14.47 0.34 9.99
CA GLU A 291 14.63 1.41 8.99
C GLU A 291 13.52 2.46 9.11
N VAL A 292 12.27 2.03 9.29
CA VAL A 292 11.13 2.96 9.47
C VAL A 292 11.25 3.73 10.78
N LYS A 293 11.70 3.11 11.86
CA LYS A 293 11.97 3.83 13.13
C LYS A 293 13.04 4.89 12.97
N LYS A 294 14.06 4.64 12.15
CA LYS A 294 15.15 5.59 11.86
C LYS A 294 14.71 6.71 10.91
N ASN A 295 14.05 6.37 9.80
CA ASN A 295 13.81 7.26 8.66
C ASN A 295 12.37 7.79 8.59
N GLY A 296 11.45 7.28 9.41
CA GLY A 296 10.01 7.56 9.38
C GLY A 296 9.27 6.80 8.28
N PHE A 297 7.95 6.80 8.36
CA PHE A 297 7.09 6.15 7.36
C PHE A 297 7.33 6.71 5.95
N GLY A 298 7.19 5.88 4.94
CA GLY A 298 7.25 6.26 3.54
C GLY A 298 8.65 6.33 2.93
N ALA A 299 9.69 6.41 3.74
CA ALA A 299 11.07 6.51 3.24
C ALA A 299 11.59 5.18 2.69
N VAL A 300 12.58 5.29 1.79
CA VAL A 300 13.43 4.19 1.35
C VAL A 300 14.90 4.62 1.47
N GLU A 301 15.78 3.68 1.76
CA GLU A 301 17.22 3.85 1.59
C GLU A 301 17.58 3.52 0.14
N MET A 302 18.08 4.53 -0.62
CA MET A 302 18.31 4.37 -2.07
C MET A 302 19.29 3.24 -2.37
N ASP A 303 20.35 3.10 -1.58
CA ASP A 303 21.31 2.00 -1.75
C ASP A 303 20.66 0.62 -1.58
N ARG A 304 19.67 0.50 -0.68
CA ARG A 304 18.90 -0.72 -0.53
C ARG A 304 17.97 -0.95 -1.72
N LEU A 305 17.36 0.11 -2.24
CA LEU A 305 16.50 0.01 -3.43
C LEU A 305 17.32 -0.37 -4.67
N ASP A 306 18.52 0.20 -4.85
CA ASP A 306 19.44 -0.18 -5.93
C ASP A 306 19.84 -1.67 -5.82
N LYS A 307 20.18 -2.14 -4.62
CA LYS A 307 20.44 -3.57 -4.37
C LYS A 307 19.21 -4.46 -4.65
N SER A 308 18.00 -3.95 -4.38
CA SER A 308 16.76 -4.65 -4.74
C SER A 308 16.63 -4.79 -6.27
N VAL A 309 16.93 -3.74 -7.02
CA VAL A 309 16.97 -3.79 -8.50
C VAL A 309 18.03 -4.78 -8.99
N ASP A 310 19.22 -4.80 -8.37
CA ASP A 310 20.26 -5.77 -8.69
C ASP A 310 19.80 -7.20 -8.43
N GLN A 311 19.12 -7.45 -7.31
CA GLN A 311 18.59 -8.77 -7.00
C GLN A 311 17.50 -9.20 -7.99
N ILE A 312 16.63 -8.29 -8.42
CA ILE A 312 15.65 -8.57 -9.49
C ILE A 312 16.37 -8.95 -10.79
N ALA A 313 17.46 -8.25 -11.14
CA ALA A 313 18.24 -8.50 -12.35
C ALA A 313 18.87 -9.90 -12.40
N LEU A 314 19.02 -10.60 -11.27
CA LEU A 314 19.51 -11.98 -11.26
C LEU A 314 18.57 -12.96 -11.95
N THR A 315 17.26 -12.66 -11.97
CA THR A 315 16.22 -13.57 -12.48
C THR A 315 15.31 -12.93 -13.52
N TYR A 316 15.43 -11.63 -13.74
CA TYR A 316 14.66 -10.87 -14.70
C TYR A 316 15.60 -10.16 -15.68
N GLN A 317 15.49 -10.52 -16.95
CA GLN A 317 16.24 -9.85 -18.02
C GLN A 317 15.52 -8.56 -18.43
N PHE A 318 16.11 -7.43 -18.09
CA PHE A 318 15.60 -6.12 -18.52
C PHE A 318 15.69 -5.99 -20.04
N LYS A 319 14.61 -5.51 -20.65
CA LYS A 319 14.54 -5.20 -22.10
C LYS A 319 15.19 -3.85 -22.41
N ASN A 320 15.18 -2.96 -21.42
CA ASN A 320 15.79 -1.63 -21.47
C ASN A 320 16.96 -1.57 -20.50
N ALA A 321 17.57 -0.38 -20.34
CA ALA A 321 18.60 -0.20 -19.34
C ALA A 321 18.05 -0.51 -17.94
N LYS A 322 18.81 -1.27 -17.14
CA LYS A 322 18.47 -1.55 -15.75
C LYS A 322 18.27 -0.22 -15.01
N PRO A 323 17.11 0.03 -14.37
CA PRO A 323 16.83 1.29 -13.71
C PRO A 323 17.66 1.44 -12.43
N LYS A 324 17.86 2.67 -11.98
CA LYS A 324 18.31 3.01 -10.64
C LYS A 324 17.13 3.21 -9.70
N GLY A 325 17.32 3.09 -8.40
CA GLY A 325 16.28 3.35 -7.41
C GLY A 325 15.61 4.72 -7.58
N ALA A 326 16.36 5.76 -7.89
CA ALA A 326 15.85 7.11 -8.15
C ALA A 326 14.95 7.22 -9.39
N ASP A 327 15.07 6.30 -10.35
CA ASP A 327 14.15 6.24 -11.49
C ASP A 327 12.79 5.68 -11.06
N ILE A 328 12.76 4.85 -10.03
CA ILE A 328 11.59 4.12 -9.54
C ILE A 328 10.87 4.86 -8.43
N PHE A 329 11.62 5.41 -7.45
CA PHE A 329 11.08 6.09 -6.27
C PHE A 329 11.38 7.58 -6.29
N ASP A 330 10.33 8.41 -6.11
CA ASP A 330 10.44 9.86 -6.03
C ASP A 330 10.20 10.35 -4.60
N ALA A 331 11.27 10.63 -3.89
CA ALA A 331 11.23 11.10 -2.51
C ALA A 331 10.79 12.57 -2.37
N SER A 332 10.70 13.34 -3.48
CA SER A 332 10.36 14.78 -3.43
C SER A 332 8.93 15.07 -2.96
N PHE A 333 8.05 14.06 -3.01
CA PHE A 333 6.69 14.14 -2.52
C PHE A 333 6.56 13.81 -1.02
N LEU A 334 7.58 13.24 -0.39
CA LEU A 334 7.50 12.82 1.00
C LEU A 334 7.32 14.02 1.95
N PRO A 335 6.47 13.90 2.98
CA PRO A 335 6.44 14.85 4.08
C PRO A 335 7.81 14.94 4.78
N ALA A 336 8.07 16.04 5.47
CA ALA A 336 9.25 16.16 6.32
C ALA A 336 9.35 14.98 7.31
N ALA A 337 10.55 14.51 7.59
CA ALA A 337 10.79 13.32 8.43
C ALA A 337 10.10 13.44 9.80
N ALA A 338 10.09 14.63 10.41
CA ALA A 338 9.43 14.89 11.68
C ALA A 338 7.89 14.64 11.63
N ALA A 339 7.25 14.83 10.46
CA ALA A 339 5.81 14.65 10.30
C ALA A 339 5.39 13.20 10.02
N ARG A 340 6.36 12.29 9.85
CA ARG A 340 6.10 10.87 9.51
C ARG A 340 6.89 9.90 10.38
N LYS A 341 7.18 10.31 11.63
CA LYS A 341 7.83 9.43 12.62
C LYS A 341 6.94 8.23 12.96
N ALA A 342 7.58 7.12 13.29
CA ALA A 342 6.92 5.86 13.66
C ALA A 342 6.93 5.63 15.20
N ASP A 343 6.70 6.69 15.96
CA ASP A 343 6.73 6.68 17.44
C ASP A 343 5.41 6.14 18.01
#